data_06bf2fbec96cce3b0a8af949ef19611c
#
_entry.id   06bf2fbec96cce3b0a8af949ef19611c
#
_cell.length_a   1.000
_cell.length_b   1.000
_cell.length_c   1.000
_cell.angle_alpha   90.00
_cell.angle_beta   90.00
_cell.angle_gamma   90.00
#
_symmetry.space_group_name_H-M   'P 1'
#
loop_
_entity.id
_entity.type
_entity.pdbx_description
1 polymer ?
#
loop_
_entity_poly.entity_id
_entity_poly.type
_entity_poly.pdbx_seq_one_letter_code
_entity_poly.pdbx_strand_id
1 'polypeptide(L)'
;MIRKSTMGYTLLLLMTIFLISCGGGGKKEAKEPSAESALIEVSISGMTCTGCENTIQTNLAKVPGIISVKASHTLGNALVEYEPAKVDTVKIKEVVDGLGYNAVKVMTRQAE
;
A
#
# COMPACT_ATOMS: atom_id res chain seq x y z
N MET A 1 33.06 -48.06 17.39
CA MET A 1 31.74 -48.37 16.82
C MET A 1 30.72 -47.28 16.99
N ILE A 2 30.91 -46.35 17.88
CA ILE A 2 29.95 -45.28 18.14
C ILE A 2 30.09 -44.14 17.14
N ARG A 3 31.20 -44.08 16.44
CA ARG A 3 31.47 -42.94 15.53
C ARG A 3 30.67 -42.92 14.24
N LYS A 4 30.18 -44.08 13.80
CA LYS A 4 29.46 -44.14 12.52
C LYS A 4 27.99 -43.80 12.67
N SER A 5 27.47 -43.91 13.86
CA SER A 5 26.03 -43.63 14.11
C SER A 5 25.76 -42.14 14.31
N THR A 6 26.71 -41.41 14.89
CA THR A 6 26.52 -40.02 15.16
C THR A 6 26.59 -39.15 13.93
N MET A 7 27.37 -39.60 12.92
CA MET A 7 27.52 -38.81 11.70
C MET A 7 26.26 -38.88 10.83
N GLY A 8 25.55 -39.99 10.88
CA GLY A 8 24.28 -40.14 10.18
C GLY A 8 23.17 -39.32 10.83
N TYR A 9 23.24 -39.22 12.16
CA TYR A 9 22.19 -38.49 12.89
C TYR A 9 22.34 -36.96 12.73
N THR A 10 23.58 -36.50 12.71
CA THR A 10 23.82 -35.06 12.49
C THR A 10 23.48 -34.65 11.07
N LEU A 11 23.71 -35.52 10.10
CA LEU A 11 23.34 -35.23 8.71
C LEU A 11 21.83 -35.21 8.55
N LEU A 12 21.15 -36.14 9.21
CA LEU A 12 19.69 -36.20 9.15
C LEU A 12 19.05 -34.99 9.85
N LEU A 13 19.66 -34.52 10.92
CA LEU A 13 19.17 -33.36 11.67
C LEU A 13 19.38 -32.08 10.89
N LEU A 14 20.48 -31.97 10.16
CA LEU A 14 20.74 -30.83 9.30
C LEU A 14 19.78 -30.78 8.10
N MET A 15 19.36 -31.94 7.63
CA MET A 15 18.44 -31.98 6.50
C MET A 15 17.02 -31.61 6.88
N THR A 16 16.62 -31.88 8.14
CA THR A 16 15.31 -31.50 8.60
C THR A 16 15.18 -29.99 8.83
N ILE A 17 16.27 -29.33 9.22
CA ILE A 17 16.26 -27.89 9.44
C ILE A 17 16.10 -27.15 8.10
N PHE A 18 16.60 -27.74 7.02
CA PHE A 18 16.53 -27.11 5.71
C PHE A 18 15.09 -27.04 5.15
N LEU A 19 14.23 -27.94 5.59
CA LEU A 19 12.87 -27.97 5.06
C LEU A 19 11.94 -26.93 5.71
N ILE A 20 12.32 -26.41 6.87
CA ILE A 20 11.49 -25.43 7.54
C ILE A 20 11.72 -24.01 6.98
N SER A 21 12.85 -23.81 6.30
CA SER A 21 13.19 -22.50 5.78
C SER A 21 12.40 -22.08 4.55
N CYS A 22 11.67 -22.99 3.96
CA CYS A 22 11.00 -22.68 2.72
C CYS A 22 9.58 -22.17 2.89
N GLY A 23 9.09 -22.08 4.08
CA GLY A 23 7.69 -21.80 4.29
C GLY A 23 7.31 -20.35 4.38
N GLY A 24 8.24 -19.45 4.44
CA GLY A 24 7.87 -18.10 4.76
C GLY A 24 7.88 -17.12 3.64
N GLY A 25 8.24 -17.55 2.50
CA GLY A 25 8.53 -16.56 1.53
C GLY A 25 7.44 -16.04 0.72
N GLY A 26 6.34 -16.38 0.82
CA GLY A 26 5.44 -16.04 -0.19
C GLY A 26 4.42 -15.05 0.10
N LYS A 27 4.48 -14.45 1.15
CA LYS A 27 3.36 -13.82 1.43
C LYS A 27 3.23 -12.61 1.01
N LYS A 28 3.54 -12.06 0.58
CA LYS A 28 3.46 -11.00 0.08
C LYS A 28 2.45 -10.20 0.48
N GLU A 29 1.70 -10.17 0.16
CA GLU A 29 0.77 -9.38 0.24
C GLU A 29 0.75 -8.66 1.32
N ALA A 30 1.11 -8.99 2.05
CA ALA A 30 1.21 -8.30 3.10
C ALA A 30 0.93 -6.94 3.03
N LYS A 31 0.40 -6.37 2.46
CA LYS A 31 -0.01 -5.20 2.51
C LYS A 31 0.12 -4.64 3.82
N GLU A 32 0.90 -4.98 4.64
CA GLU A 32 1.07 -4.29 5.78
C GLU A 32 1.33 -2.87 5.52
N PRO A 33 0.65 -1.95 6.14
CA PRO A 33 0.94 -0.57 6.00
C PRO A 33 2.33 -0.44 6.53
N SER A 34 3.26 -0.31 5.67
CA SER A 34 4.60 -0.09 6.12
C SER A 34 4.59 1.17 6.94
N ALA A 35 5.45 1.28 7.91
CA ALA A 35 5.52 2.45 8.76
C ALA A 35 5.76 3.73 7.95
N GLU A 36 6.02 3.58 6.67
CA GLU A 36 6.27 4.71 5.82
C GLU A 36 5.06 5.17 5.03
N SER A 37 3.91 4.58 5.20
CA SER A 37 2.72 5.07 4.51
C SER A 37 2.12 6.26 5.24
N ALA A 38 1.55 7.16 4.50
CA ALA A 38 0.85 8.32 5.04
C ALA A 38 -0.58 8.33 4.53
N LEU A 39 -1.48 8.82 5.36
CA LEU A 39 -2.88 8.95 4.98
C LEU A 39 -3.24 10.43 4.93
N ILE A 40 -3.79 10.85 3.82
CA ILE A 40 -4.28 12.23 3.67
C ILE A 40 -5.74 12.24 3.25
N GLU A 41 -6.41 13.30 3.61
CA GLU A 41 -7.75 13.58 3.14
C GLU A 41 -7.66 14.79 2.21
N VAL A 42 -8.07 14.62 0.97
CA VAL A 42 -8.07 15.67 -0.03
C VAL A 42 -9.50 16.13 -0.24
N SER A 43 -9.79 17.40 0.06
CA SER A 43 -11.08 17.98 -0.24
C SER A 43 -11.11 18.31 -1.73
N ILE A 44 -12.10 17.78 -2.43
CA ILE A 44 -12.19 17.88 -3.88
C ILE A 44 -13.52 18.54 -4.25
N SER A 45 -13.43 19.61 -5.01
CA SER A 45 -14.60 20.28 -5.55
C SER A 45 -14.87 19.77 -6.96
N GLY A 46 -16.13 19.65 -7.29
CA GLY A 46 -16.54 19.22 -8.63
C GLY A 46 -16.97 17.76 -8.73
N MET A 47 -16.87 16.99 -7.64
CA MET A 47 -17.39 15.65 -7.64
C MET A 47 -18.89 15.69 -7.38
N THR A 48 -19.68 15.21 -8.31
CA THR A 48 -21.14 15.25 -8.21
C THR A 48 -21.80 13.90 -8.38
N CYS A 49 -21.04 12.84 -8.68
CA CYS A 49 -21.61 11.53 -8.95
C CYS A 49 -20.64 10.40 -8.64
N THR A 50 -21.15 9.16 -8.59
CA THR A 50 -20.31 7.98 -8.36
C THR A 50 -19.30 7.74 -9.48
N GLY A 51 -19.61 8.16 -10.70
CA GLY A 51 -18.65 8.09 -11.81
C GLY A 51 -17.42 8.95 -11.57
N CYS A 52 -17.61 10.10 -10.89
CA CYS A 52 -16.52 10.98 -10.51
C CYS A 52 -15.61 10.30 -9.48
N GLU A 53 -16.19 9.61 -8.49
CA GLU A 53 -15.44 8.85 -7.52
C GLU A 53 -14.57 7.78 -8.20
N ASN A 54 -15.15 7.02 -9.09
CA ASN A 54 -14.42 5.99 -9.82
C ASN A 54 -13.29 6.57 -10.66
N THR A 55 -13.52 7.69 -11.31
CA THR A 55 -12.52 8.37 -12.11
C THR A 55 -11.31 8.75 -11.27
N ILE A 56 -11.56 9.37 -10.12
CA ILE A 56 -10.50 9.77 -9.20
C ILE A 56 -9.77 8.56 -8.64
N GLN A 57 -10.51 7.56 -8.15
CA GLN A 57 -9.92 6.35 -7.58
C GLN A 57 -9.06 5.61 -8.61
N THR A 58 -9.55 5.44 -9.81
CA THR A 58 -8.84 4.71 -10.86
C THR A 58 -7.57 5.44 -11.28
N ASN A 59 -7.65 6.75 -11.46
CA ASN A 59 -6.48 7.51 -11.91
C ASN A 59 -5.42 7.70 -10.84
N LEU A 60 -5.83 7.94 -9.61
CA LEU A 60 -4.87 8.01 -8.50
C LEU A 60 -4.21 6.65 -8.24
N ALA A 61 -4.96 5.56 -8.35
CA ALA A 61 -4.41 4.22 -8.16
C ALA A 61 -3.32 3.87 -9.17
N LYS A 62 -3.27 4.55 -10.32
CA LYS A 62 -2.24 4.33 -11.31
C LYS A 62 -0.95 5.06 -10.97
N VAL A 63 -0.96 5.98 -10.04
CA VAL A 63 0.25 6.73 -9.67
C VAL A 63 1.15 5.85 -8.82
N PRO A 64 2.44 5.71 -9.17
CA PRO A 64 3.36 4.93 -8.36
C PRO A 64 3.46 5.50 -6.94
N GLY A 65 3.41 4.67 -5.95
CA GLY A 65 3.43 5.08 -4.55
C GLY A 65 2.07 5.23 -3.89
N ILE A 66 0.99 5.17 -4.65
CA ILE A 66 -0.35 5.19 -4.09
C ILE A 66 -0.72 3.78 -3.64
N ILE A 67 -1.12 3.64 -2.39
CA ILE A 67 -1.50 2.36 -1.80
C ILE A 67 -3.00 2.13 -1.94
N SER A 68 -3.80 3.10 -1.53
CA SER A 68 -5.25 3.02 -1.64
C SER A 68 -5.89 4.39 -1.81
N VAL A 69 -7.03 4.44 -2.44
CA VAL A 69 -7.80 5.67 -2.64
C VAL A 69 -9.27 5.38 -2.40
N LYS A 70 -9.92 6.24 -1.62
CA LYS A 70 -11.33 6.12 -1.38
C LYS A 70 -11.97 7.49 -1.53
N ALA A 71 -12.62 7.72 -2.62
CA ALA A 71 -13.29 8.99 -2.91
C ALA A 71 -14.78 8.94 -2.53
N SER A 72 -15.33 10.06 -2.12
CA SER A 72 -16.74 10.19 -1.80
C SER A 72 -17.28 11.51 -2.36
N HIS A 73 -18.19 11.43 -3.29
CA HIS A 73 -18.85 12.61 -3.85
C HIS A 73 -19.79 13.26 -2.83
N THR A 74 -20.36 12.47 -1.92
CA THR A 74 -21.25 12.96 -0.91
C THR A 74 -20.52 13.83 0.11
N LEU A 75 -19.32 13.45 0.48
CA LEU A 75 -18.48 14.18 1.40
C LEU A 75 -17.61 15.22 0.71
N GLY A 76 -17.46 15.12 -0.61
CA GLY A 76 -16.59 16.03 -1.37
C GLY A 76 -15.11 15.85 -1.06
N ASN A 77 -14.69 14.62 -0.72
CA ASN A 77 -13.31 14.36 -0.36
C ASN A 77 -12.82 13.00 -0.87
N ALA A 78 -11.54 12.79 -0.78
CA ALA A 78 -10.93 11.50 -1.04
C ALA A 78 -9.89 11.21 0.04
N LEU A 79 -9.90 9.98 0.56
CA LEU A 79 -8.87 9.50 1.46
C LEU A 79 -7.84 8.78 0.62
N VAL A 80 -6.60 9.19 0.72
CA VAL A 80 -5.50 8.63 -0.07
C VAL A 80 -4.42 8.14 0.87
N GLU A 81 -4.10 6.86 0.76
CA GLU A 81 -2.97 6.29 1.46
C GLU A 81 -1.84 6.13 0.46
N TYR A 82 -0.68 6.65 0.76
CA TYR A 82 0.45 6.69 -0.15
C TYR A 82 1.79 6.56 0.56
N GLU A 83 2.85 6.26 -0.19
CA GLU A 83 4.19 6.22 0.32
C GLU A 83 4.88 7.56 0.04
N PRO A 84 5.18 8.36 1.08
CA PRO A 84 5.82 9.67 0.89
C PRO A 84 7.17 9.61 0.20
N ALA A 85 7.83 8.46 0.26
CA ALA A 85 9.11 8.26 -0.40
C ALA A 85 8.97 8.13 -1.93
N LYS A 86 7.78 7.79 -2.41
CA LYS A 86 7.57 7.56 -3.85
C LYS A 86 6.72 8.63 -4.50
N VAL A 87 5.78 9.20 -3.79
CA VAL A 87 4.88 10.19 -4.35
C VAL A 87 4.63 11.30 -3.32
N ASP A 88 4.38 12.50 -3.81
CA ASP A 88 4.20 13.67 -3.00
C ASP A 88 2.74 14.11 -3.06
N THR A 89 2.28 14.84 -2.07
CA THR A 89 0.93 15.41 -2.02
C THR A 89 0.67 16.36 -3.19
N VAL A 90 1.71 17.06 -3.64
CA VAL A 90 1.63 17.93 -4.81
C VAL A 90 1.27 17.13 -6.06
N LYS A 91 1.86 15.94 -6.21
CA LYS A 91 1.56 15.07 -7.33
C LYS A 91 0.13 14.54 -7.29
N ILE A 92 -0.35 14.19 -6.11
CA ILE A 92 -1.73 13.75 -5.92
C ILE A 92 -2.70 14.87 -6.33
N LYS A 93 -2.41 16.10 -5.89
CA LYS A 93 -3.21 17.24 -6.25
C LYS A 93 -3.20 17.50 -7.75
N GLU A 94 -2.03 17.42 -8.39
CA GLU A 94 -1.91 17.60 -9.83
C GLU A 94 -2.74 16.59 -10.62
N VAL A 95 -2.78 15.35 -10.19
CA VAL A 95 -3.57 14.32 -10.87
C VAL A 95 -5.05 14.65 -10.76
N VAL A 96 -5.52 15.05 -9.58
CA VAL A 96 -6.92 15.42 -9.37
C VAL A 96 -7.29 16.64 -10.23
N ASP A 97 -6.45 17.67 -10.21
CA ASP A 97 -6.69 18.89 -10.98
C ASP A 97 -6.66 18.58 -12.50
N GLY A 98 -5.78 17.68 -12.92
CA GLY A 98 -5.67 17.27 -14.32
C GLY A 98 -6.89 16.50 -14.83
N LEU A 99 -7.69 15.93 -13.93
CA LEU A 99 -8.92 15.24 -14.29
C LEU A 99 -10.11 16.20 -14.44
N GLY A 100 -9.91 17.47 -14.16
CA GLY A 100 -10.98 18.47 -14.24
C GLY A 100 -11.67 18.77 -12.92
N TYR A 101 -11.15 18.24 -11.83
CA TYR A 101 -11.63 18.55 -10.50
C TYR A 101 -10.68 19.52 -9.81
N ASN A 102 -11.08 20.10 -8.68
CA ASN A 102 -10.22 20.99 -7.94
C ASN A 102 -9.91 20.39 -6.58
N ALA A 103 -8.66 20.10 -6.33
CA ALA A 103 -8.19 19.72 -5.00
C ALA A 103 -8.02 21.00 -4.17
N VAL A 104 -8.99 21.26 -3.31
CA VAL A 104 -9.07 22.52 -2.58
C VAL A 104 -8.19 22.51 -1.34
N LYS A 105 -8.15 21.41 -0.62
CA LYS A 105 -7.44 21.33 0.64
C LYS A 105 -6.92 19.93 0.85
N VAL A 106 -5.72 19.83 1.37
CA VAL A 106 -5.10 18.54 1.73
C VAL A 106 -4.86 18.57 3.24
N MET A 107 -5.41 17.58 3.94
CA MET A 107 -5.20 17.45 5.37
C MET A 107 -4.53 16.12 5.64
N THR A 108 -3.45 16.15 6.39
CA THR A 108 -2.77 14.93 6.78
C THR A 108 -3.55 14.27 7.90
N ARG A 109 -3.85 12.99 7.73
CA ARG A 109 -4.44 12.20 8.79
C ARG A 109 -3.39 11.18 9.20
N GLN A 110 -3.19 11.02 10.46
CA GLN A 110 -2.29 9.99 10.92
C GLN A 110 -3.08 8.69 10.95
N ALA A 111 -2.50 7.66 10.35
CA ALA A 111 -3.10 6.36 10.40
C ALA A 111 -2.93 5.83 11.81
N GLU A 112 -3.99 5.58 12.48
CA GLU A 112 -3.93 4.96 13.80
C GLU A 112 -4.17 3.48 13.71
#